data_1840e5fa9634f10b82648a836b4f5181
#
_entry.id   1840e5fa9634f10b82648a836b4f5181
#
_cell.length_a   1.000
_cell.length_b   1.000
_cell.length_c   1.000
_cell.angle_alpha   90.00
_cell.angle_beta   90.00
_cell.angle_gamma   90.00
#
_symmetry.space_group_name_H-M   'P 1'
#
loop_
_entity.id
_entity.type
_entity.pdbx_description
1 polymer ?
#
loop_
_entity_poly.entity_id
_entity_poly.type
_entity_poly.pdbx_seq_one_letter_code
_entity_poly.pdbx_strand_id
1 'polypeptide(L)'
;MKENEPELYARTRCFLISSKDYVIARLTGECVSDPTACSTACAMDLRTKQWSEPILKAAGLEASRLPRLCASHEYVGGVTEAAAEKAGYAIGTPVYAGVGDAGATTLASGIMDAGQYNINLGTSGWVAAVSDQALFTGGGVFNLAAMPVGKVINVVPFLNASNVHRWLSVLLSGEEGKSDYENIQSSAQRKQRWRGWRNGFALSGG
;
A
#
# COMPACT_ATOMS: atom_id res chain seq x y z
N MET A 1 21.84 -3.09 7.09
CA MET A 1 22.30 -4.36 6.49
C MET A 1 23.67 -4.22 5.84
N LYS A 2 23.89 -3.35 4.85
CA LYS A 2 25.20 -3.24 4.16
C LYS A 2 26.35 -2.92 5.12
N GLU A 3 26.16 -2.03 6.06
CA GLU A 3 27.15 -1.63 7.05
C GLU A 3 27.22 -2.57 8.27
N ASN A 4 26.04 -3.00 8.76
CA ASN A 4 25.96 -3.77 10.01
C ASN A 4 26.03 -5.28 9.81
N GLU A 5 25.72 -5.77 8.60
CA GLU A 5 25.69 -7.19 8.24
C GLU A 5 26.24 -7.40 6.82
N PRO A 6 27.50 -7.04 6.56
CA PRO A 6 28.06 -7.03 5.19
C PRO A 6 28.07 -8.40 4.52
N GLU A 7 28.31 -9.47 5.28
CA GLU A 7 28.30 -10.84 4.75
C GLU A 7 26.90 -11.26 4.32
N LEU A 8 25.87 -10.93 5.09
CA LEU A 8 24.48 -11.19 4.73
C LEU A 8 24.09 -10.36 3.49
N TYR A 9 24.50 -9.09 3.45
CA TYR A 9 24.28 -8.24 2.28
C TYR A 9 24.94 -8.83 1.03
N ALA A 10 26.18 -9.29 1.12
CA ALA A 10 26.89 -9.88 -0.01
C ALA A 10 26.19 -11.14 -0.55
N ARG A 11 25.59 -11.94 0.33
CA ARG A 11 24.83 -13.16 -0.03
C ARG A 11 23.39 -12.88 -0.47
N THR A 12 22.88 -11.68 -0.24
CA THR A 12 21.50 -11.31 -0.62
C THR A 12 21.38 -11.24 -2.13
N ARG A 13 20.54 -12.09 -2.70
CA ARG A 13 20.26 -12.13 -4.13
C ARG A 13 19.30 -11.00 -4.55
N CYS A 14 18.25 -10.77 -3.77
CA CYS A 14 17.22 -9.81 -4.10
C CYS A 14 16.54 -9.28 -2.83
N PHE A 15 16.23 -7.99 -2.82
CA PHE A 15 15.40 -7.34 -1.80
C PHE A 15 13.94 -7.31 -2.28
N LEU A 16 13.12 -8.18 -1.75
CA LEU A 16 11.70 -8.22 -2.08
C LEU A 16 10.96 -7.07 -1.39
N ILE A 17 10.07 -6.41 -2.12
CA ILE A 17 9.42 -5.18 -1.65
C ILE A 17 8.15 -5.50 -0.85
N SER A 18 7.45 -6.56 -1.22
CA SER A 18 6.18 -6.93 -0.58
C SER A 18 6.09 -8.40 -0.23
N SER A 19 5.15 -8.74 0.65
CA SER A 19 4.89 -10.14 1.03
C SER A 19 4.43 -10.99 -0.16
N LYS A 20 3.69 -10.43 -1.12
CA LYS A 20 3.33 -11.17 -2.33
C LYS A 20 4.54 -11.53 -3.18
N ASP A 21 5.55 -10.65 -3.26
CA ASP A 21 6.79 -10.91 -4.00
C ASP A 21 7.55 -12.08 -3.40
N TYR A 22 7.52 -12.18 -2.06
CA TYR A 22 8.09 -13.34 -1.37
C TYR A 22 7.36 -14.64 -1.75
N VAL A 23 6.03 -14.63 -1.78
CA VAL A 23 5.25 -15.80 -2.19
C VAL A 23 5.57 -16.18 -3.63
N ILE A 24 5.61 -15.22 -4.55
CA ILE A 24 5.98 -15.45 -5.95
C ILE A 24 7.38 -16.06 -6.05
N ALA A 25 8.35 -15.48 -5.36
CA ALA A 25 9.73 -16.00 -5.37
C ALA A 25 9.82 -17.43 -4.80
N ARG A 26 9.01 -17.76 -3.79
CA ARG A 26 8.94 -19.11 -3.22
C ARG A 26 8.28 -20.12 -4.15
N LEU A 27 7.29 -19.68 -4.92
CA LEU A 27 6.58 -20.56 -5.87
C LEU A 27 7.36 -20.81 -7.16
N THR A 28 8.01 -19.77 -7.68
CA THR A 28 8.59 -19.77 -9.03
C THR A 28 10.12 -19.71 -9.06
N GLY A 29 10.75 -19.23 -7.98
CA GLY A 29 12.17 -18.88 -7.95
C GLY A 29 12.49 -17.49 -8.53
N GLU A 30 11.51 -16.78 -9.09
CA GLU A 30 11.69 -15.49 -9.74
C GLU A 30 11.57 -14.33 -8.76
N CYS A 31 12.46 -13.35 -8.89
CA CYS A 31 12.43 -12.11 -8.10
C CYS A 31 11.80 -10.99 -8.93
N VAL A 32 10.50 -10.82 -8.78
CA VAL A 32 9.71 -9.81 -9.51
C VAL A 32 8.82 -9.03 -8.56
N SER A 33 8.44 -7.84 -8.98
CA SER A 33 7.43 -7.04 -8.30
C SER A 33 6.67 -6.16 -9.30
N ASP A 34 5.52 -5.63 -8.87
CA ASP A 34 4.72 -4.71 -9.67
C ASP A 34 4.97 -3.24 -9.28
N PRO A 35 4.73 -2.29 -10.20
CA PRO A 35 4.96 -0.87 -9.93
C PRO A 35 4.15 -0.30 -8.75
N THR A 36 2.93 -0.82 -8.48
CA THR A 36 2.13 -0.33 -7.34
C THR A 36 2.82 -0.67 -6.02
N ALA A 37 3.23 -1.91 -5.82
CA ALA A 37 3.98 -2.32 -4.63
C ALA A 37 5.32 -1.59 -4.55
N CYS A 38 6.05 -1.47 -5.66
CA CYS A 38 7.36 -0.83 -5.68
C CYS A 38 7.32 0.68 -5.47
N SER A 39 6.18 1.33 -5.63
CA SER A 39 6.00 2.74 -5.28
C SER A 39 6.28 3.01 -3.80
N THR A 40 6.04 2.03 -2.92
CA THR A 40 6.29 2.15 -1.48
C THR A 40 7.77 2.10 -1.12
N ALA A 41 8.62 1.59 -2.00
CA ALA A 41 10.07 1.55 -1.80
C ALA A 41 10.75 2.92 -1.96
N CYS A 42 10.02 3.94 -2.45
CA CYS A 42 10.52 5.31 -2.69
C CYS A 42 11.78 5.38 -3.58
N ALA A 43 12.04 4.34 -4.36
CA ALA A 43 13.21 4.24 -5.23
C ALA A 43 12.85 4.03 -6.72
N MET A 44 11.56 3.95 -7.02
CA MET A 44 11.04 3.84 -8.38
C MET A 44 10.54 5.20 -8.87
N ASP A 45 10.84 5.55 -10.11
CA ASP A 45 10.24 6.70 -10.78
C ASP A 45 8.81 6.33 -11.22
N LEU A 46 7.81 7.05 -10.69
CA LEU A 46 6.39 6.79 -10.97
C LEU A 46 6.01 7.00 -12.44
N ARG A 47 6.73 7.87 -13.14
CA ARG A 47 6.45 8.19 -14.54
C ARG A 47 7.00 7.12 -15.48
N THR A 48 8.25 6.71 -15.27
CA THR A 48 8.91 5.71 -16.11
C THR A 48 8.61 4.28 -15.66
N LYS A 49 8.18 4.12 -14.40
CA LYS A 49 8.01 2.81 -13.73
C LYS A 49 9.28 1.97 -13.78
N GLN A 50 10.42 2.63 -13.62
CA GLN A 50 11.75 2.02 -13.55
C GLN A 50 12.43 2.41 -12.25
N TRP A 51 13.37 1.60 -11.79
CA TRP A 51 14.20 1.96 -10.66
C TRP A 51 15.01 3.23 -10.97
N SER A 52 15.01 4.19 -10.05
CA SER A 52 15.68 5.47 -10.22
C SER A 52 17.18 5.36 -9.94
N GLU A 53 18.02 5.35 -10.96
CA GLU A 53 19.46 5.29 -10.79
C GLU A 53 20.04 6.37 -9.86
N PRO A 54 19.60 7.64 -9.92
CA PRO A 54 20.08 8.65 -8.98
C PRO A 54 19.78 8.33 -7.52
N ILE A 55 18.57 7.81 -7.23
CA ILE A 55 18.18 7.42 -5.88
C ILE A 55 18.98 6.20 -5.42
N LEU A 56 19.10 5.19 -6.26
CA LEU A 56 19.87 3.98 -5.95
C LEU A 56 21.34 4.31 -5.67
N LYS A 57 21.92 5.18 -6.48
CA LYS A 57 23.30 5.66 -6.28
C LYS A 57 23.45 6.39 -4.94
N ALA A 58 22.52 7.30 -4.62
CA ALA A 58 22.54 8.02 -3.35
C ALA A 58 22.39 7.09 -2.14
N ALA A 59 21.56 6.03 -2.26
CA ALA A 59 21.39 5.00 -1.24
C ALA A 59 22.52 3.95 -1.21
N GLY A 60 23.46 3.99 -2.15
CA GLY A 60 24.50 2.98 -2.30
C GLY A 60 23.97 1.57 -2.57
N LEU A 61 22.83 1.47 -3.25
CA LEU A 61 22.12 0.23 -3.56
C LEU A 61 22.34 -0.16 -5.02
N GLU A 62 22.59 -1.44 -5.26
CA GLU A 62 22.77 -1.99 -6.61
C GLU A 62 21.41 -2.37 -7.20
N ALA A 63 21.09 -1.88 -8.40
CA ALA A 63 19.84 -2.22 -9.10
C ALA A 63 19.67 -3.73 -9.32
N SER A 64 20.77 -4.47 -9.50
CA SER A 64 20.78 -5.93 -9.65
C SER A 64 20.26 -6.70 -8.45
N ARG A 65 20.17 -6.04 -7.28
CA ARG A 65 19.62 -6.61 -6.04
C ARG A 65 18.14 -6.25 -5.81
N LEU A 66 17.53 -5.55 -6.75
CA LEU A 66 16.10 -5.23 -6.72
C LEU A 66 15.31 -6.18 -7.64
N PRO A 67 14.02 -6.41 -7.35
CA PRO A 67 13.20 -7.24 -8.19
C PRO A 67 13.02 -6.61 -9.58
N ARG A 68 12.89 -7.45 -10.60
CA ARG A 68 12.49 -7.00 -11.93
C ARG A 68 11.07 -6.45 -11.83
N LEU A 69 10.85 -5.24 -12.34
CA LEU A 69 9.54 -4.64 -12.43
C LEU A 69 8.76 -5.22 -13.61
N CYS A 70 7.54 -5.62 -13.38
CA CYS A 70 6.67 -6.23 -14.38
C CYS A 70 5.22 -5.78 -14.21
N ALA A 71 4.45 -5.90 -15.27
CA ALA A 71 3.02 -5.58 -15.22
C ALA A 71 2.30 -6.57 -14.29
N SER A 72 1.28 -6.08 -13.56
CA SER A 72 0.54 -6.90 -12.59
C SER A 72 -0.10 -8.15 -13.18
N HIS A 73 -0.43 -8.14 -14.46
CA HIS A 73 -0.99 -9.26 -15.20
C HIS A 73 0.04 -10.11 -15.94
N GLU A 74 1.33 -9.80 -15.79
CA GLU A 74 2.41 -10.53 -16.46
C GLU A 74 2.59 -11.91 -15.86
N TYR A 75 2.70 -12.91 -16.72
CA TYR A 75 3.07 -14.25 -16.34
C TYR A 75 4.53 -14.28 -15.89
N VAL A 76 4.77 -14.78 -14.70
CA VAL A 76 6.11 -14.81 -14.08
C VAL A 76 6.78 -16.15 -14.27
N GLY A 77 6.04 -17.23 -14.13
CA GLY A 77 6.55 -18.60 -14.22
C GLY A 77 5.52 -19.60 -13.73
N GLY A 78 5.86 -20.87 -13.78
CA GLY A 78 5.08 -21.96 -13.19
C GLY A 78 5.55 -22.31 -11.78
N VAL A 79 4.66 -22.88 -10.99
CA VAL A 79 5.02 -23.47 -9.68
C VAL A 79 6.06 -24.53 -9.88
N THR A 80 7.21 -24.41 -9.20
CA THR A 80 8.30 -25.37 -9.25
C THR A 80 7.94 -26.68 -8.52
N GLU A 81 8.61 -27.78 -8.83
CA GLU A 81 8.41 -29.07 -8.15
C GLU A 81 8.58 -28.95 -6.63
N ALA A 82 9.66 -28.30 -6.19
CA ALA A 82 9.93 -28.10 -4.75
C ALA A 82 8.88 -27.22 -4.04
N ALA A 83 8.24 -26.30 -4.76
CA ALA A 83 7.15 -25.51 -4.22
C ALA A 83 5.82 -26.27 -4.22
N ALA A 84 5.55 -27.04 -5.26
CA ALA A 84 4.39 -27.89 -5.39
C ALA A 84 4.28 -28.91 -4.23
N GLU A 85 5.39 -29.57 -3.92
CA GLU A 85 5.49 -30.54 -2.80
C GLU A 85 5.10 -29.90 -1.44
N LYS A 86 5.51 -28.64 -1.21
CA LYS A 86 5.29 -27.94 0.06
C LYS A 86 3.93 -27.26 0.16
N ALA A 87 3.42 -26.75 -0.95
CA ALA A 87 2.23 -25.90 -0.99
C ALA A 87 0.96 -26.60 -1.50
N GLY A 88 1.09 -27.84 -2.03
CA GLY A 88 -0.03 -28.61 -2.55
C GLY A 88 -0.56 -28.17 -3.91
N TYR A 89 0.17 -27.31 -4.63
CA TYR A 89 -0.18 -26.93 -6.01
C TYR A 89 0.29 -27.97 -7.01
N ALA A 90 -0.35 -28.01 -8.18
CA ALA A 90 0.18 -28.77 -9.31
C ALA A 90 1.45 -28.11 -9.84
N ILE A 91 2.44 -28.93 -10.24
CA ILE A 91 3.67 -28.46 -10.90
C ILE A 91 3.28 -27.69 -12.18
N GLY A 92 3.91 -26.58 -12.41
CA GLY A 92 3.65 -25.74 -13.59
C GLY A 92 2.38 -24.87 -13.50
N THR A 93 1.64 -24.90 -12.38
CA THR A 93 0.53 -23.95 -12.18
C THR A 93 1.00 -22.53 -12.46
N PRO A 94 0.35 -21.79 -13.37
CA PRO A 94 0.81 -20.45 -13.77
C PRO A 94 0.72 -19.45 -12.62
N VAL A 95 1.79 -18.69 -12.44
CA VAL A 95 1.89 -17.63 -11.44
C VAL A 95 2.06 -16.29 -12.15
N TYR A 96 1.28 -15.30 -11.73
CA TYR A 96 1.30 -13.95 -12.26
C TYR A 96 1.83 -12.98 -11.20
N ALA A 97 2.33 -11.82 -11.64
CA ALA A 97 2.95 -10.83 -10.76
C ALA A 97 2.00 -10.28 -9.68
N GLY A 98 0.72 -10.20 -9.99
CA GLY A 98 -0.25 -9.59 -9.08
C GLY A 98 -0.01 -8.09 -8.87
N VAL A 99 -0.76 -7.48 -7.98
CA VAL A 99 -0.67 -6.05 -7.66
C VAL A 99 -0.58 -5.83 -6.15
N GLY A 100 0.07 -4.76 -5.72
CA GLY A 100 0.04 -4.32 -4.32
C GLY A 100 -1.39 -4.05 -3.83
N ASP A 101 -1.63 -4.22 -2.53
CA ASP A 101 -2.95 -4.17 -1.88
C ASP A 101 -3.76 -2.90 -2.20
N ALA A 102 -3.10 -1.73 -2.21
CA ALA A 102 -3.75 -0.47 -2.57
C ALA A 102 -4.26 -0.47 -4.02
N GLY A 103 -3.50 -1.06 -4.95
CA GLY A 103 -3.94 -1.24 -6.33
C GLY A 103 -5.09 -2.22 -6.45
N ALA A 104 -5.01 -3.35 -5.76
CA ALA A 104 -6.06 -4.36 -5.73
C ALA A 104 -7.38 -3.80 -5.17
N THR A 105 -7.32 -3.10 -4.05
CA THR A 105 -8.49 -2.49 -3.42
C THR A 105 -9.11 -1.40 -4.30
N THR A 106 -8.27 -0.57 -4.92
CA THR A 106 -8.73 0.48 -5.83
C THR A 106 -9.46 -0.13 -7.04
N LEU A 107 -8.86 -1.15 -7.66
CA LEU A 107 -9.47 -1.87 -8.78
C LEU A 107 -10.77 -2.57 -8.36
N ALA A 108 -10.77 -3.27 -7.23
CA ALA A 108 -11.94 -3.98 -6.70
C ALA A 108 -13.11 -3.03 -6.38
N SER A 109 -12.81 -1.77 -6.06
CA SER A 109 -13.82 -0.72 -5.87
C SER A 109 -14.40 -0.17 -7.19
N GLY A 110 -13.96 -0.68 -8.35
CA GLY A 110 -14.38 -0.21 -9.67
C GLY A 110 -13.78 1.14 -10.07
N ILE A 111 -12.73 1.60 -9.36
CA ILE A 111 -12.13 2.92 -9.57
C ILE A 111 -10.94 2.79 -10.50
N MET A 112 -11.07 3.34 -11.69
CA MET A 112 -10.02 3.29 -12.72
C MET A 112 -9.75 4.64 -13.38
N ASP A 113 -10.68 5.60 -13.24
CA ASP A 113 -10.62 6.88 -13.93
C ASP A 113 -10.21 8.02 -13.00
N ALA A 114 -9.56 9.03 -13.57
CA ALA A 114 -9.18 10.23 -12.85
C ALA A 114 -10.41 10.93 -12.24
N GLY A 115 -10.26 11.34 -10.97
CA GLY A 115 -11.34 11.96 -10.20
C GLY A 115 -12.22 11.00 -9.42
N GLN A 116 -12.10 9.69 -9.65
CA GLN A 116 -12.74 8.68 -8.82
C GLN A 116 -11.91 8.42 -7.57
N TYR A 117 -12.58 8.08 -6.46
CA TYR A 117 -11.92 7.78 -5.20
C TYR A 117 -12.68 6.71 -4.40
N ASN A 118 -11.96 6.04 -3.52
CA ASN A 118 -12.53 5.17 -2.50
C ASN A 118 -12.09 5.61 -1.09
N ILE A 119 -12.88 5.21 -0.11
CA ILE A 119 -12.55 5.38 1.30
C ILE A 119 -12.53 3.99 1.93
N ASN A 120 -11.38 3.63 2.47
CA ASN A 120 -11.22 2.42 3.25
C ASN A 120 -11.24 2.78 4.75
N LEU A 121 -12.14 2.14 5.51
CA LEU A 121 -12.29 2.36 6.94
C LEU A 121 -12.11 1.02 7.69
N GLY A 122 -10.89 0.76 8.08
CA GLY A 122 -10.52 -0.33 8.97
C GLY A 122 -10.07 0.20 10.33
N THR A 123 -9.23 -0.52 11.04
CA THR A 123 -8.53 -0.07 12.27
C THR A 123 -7.80 1.25 12.02
N SER A 124 -7.03 1.30 10.95
CA SER A 124 -6.61 2.50 10.24
C SER A 124 -7.48 2.67 8.99
N GLY A 125 -7.29 3.74 8.24
CA GLY A 125 -8.03 3.95 7.00
C GLY A 125 -7.25 4.81 6.02
N TRP A 126 -7.79 4.94 4.82
CA TRP A 126 -7.25 5.85 3.81
C TRP A 126 -8.32 6.30 2.82
N VAL A 127 -8.09 7.43 2.21
CA VAL A 127 -8.74 7.83 0.96
C VAL A 127 -7.76 7.57 -0.16
N ALA A 128 -8.16 6.82 -1.17
CA ALA A 128 -7.40 6.61 -2.39
C ALA A 128 -8.14 7.22 -3.57
N ALA A 129 -7.50 8.13 -4.28
CA ALA A 129 -8.05 8.77 -5.47
C ALA A 129 -7.18 8.48 -6.68
N VAL A 130 -7.80 8.15 -7.80
CA VAL A 130 -7.09 7.98 -9.08
C VAL A 130 -6.94 9.32 -9.76
N SER A 131 -5.76 9.61 -10.29
CA SER A 131 -5.44 10.85 -11.00
C SER A 131 -4.45 10.61 -12.14
N ASP A 132 -4.29 11.59 -13.01
CA ASP A 132 -3.31 11.55 -14.08
C ASP A 132 -1.89 11.94 -13.62
N GLN A 133 -1.77 12.53 -12.42
CA GLN A 133 -0.51 13.05 -11.90
C GLN A 133 -0.35 12.79 -10.41
N ALA A 134 0.90 12.65 -9.98
CA ALA A 134 1.25 12.61 -8.58
C ALA A 134 0.96 13.95 -7.91
N LEU A 135 0.41 13.91 -6.69
CA LEU A 135 0.13 15.09 -5.88
C LEU A 135 1.27 15.33 -4.90
N PHE A 136 1.85 16.52 -4.95
CA PHE A 136 2.90 16.97 -4.03
C PHE A 136 2.37 18.12 -3.19
N THR A 137 1.72 17.79 -2.08
CA THR A 137 1.01 18.77 -1.21
C THR A 137 1.75 19.11 0.07
N GLY A 138 3.07 18.92 0.11
CA GLY A 138 3.86 19.25 1.30
C GLY A 138 3.77 18.25 2.46
N GLY A 139 3.03 17.17 2.36
CA GLY A 139 3.02 16.09 3.34
C GLY A 139 1.76 15.22 3.33
N GLY A 140 1.90 13.98 3.78
CA GLY A 140 0.77 13.08 4.07
C GLY A 140 0.10 12.39 2.87
N VAL A 141 0.52 12.66 1.63
CA VAL A 141 0.01 11.97 0.44
C VAL A 141 1.05 10.99 -0.08
N PHE A 142 0.68 9.73 -0.19
CA PHE A 142 1.47 8.71 -0.88
C PHE A 142 1.00 8.62 -2.34
N ASN A 143 1.95 8.59 -3.26
CA ASN A 143 1.68 8.45 -4.67
C ASN A 143 2.12 7.07 -5.13
N LEU A 144 1.18 6.25 -5.62
CA LEU A 144 1.46 4.90 -6.08
C LEU A 144 1.13 4.78 -7.57
N ALA A 145 1.89 3.98 -8.28
CA ALA A 145 1.55 3.66 -9.66
C ALA A 145 0.21 2.90 -9.70
N ALA A 146 -0.74 3.38 -10.47
CA ALA A 146 -1.99 2.67 -10.70
C ALA A 146 -1.81 1.52 -11.71
N MET A 147 -2.71 0.52 -11.69
CA MET A 147 -2.74 -0.54 -12.70
C MET A 147 -3.02 0.00 -14.10
N PRO A 148 -4.01 0.90 -14.32
CA PRO A 148 -4.16 1.56 -15.60
C PRO A 148 -2.89 2.35 -15.96
N VAL A 149 -2.41 2.16 -17.18
CA VAL A 149 -1.20 2.83 -17.67
C VAL A 149 -1.39 4.35 -17.62
N GLY A 150 -0.40 5.06 -17.11
CA GLY A 150 -0.43 6.52 -17.04
C GLY A 150 -1.21 7.12 -15.88
N LYS A 151 -1.83 6.29 -15.02
CA LYS A 151 -2.53 6.77 -13.83
C LYS A 151 -1.70 6.59 -12.56
N VAL A 152 -2.07 7.36 -11.54
CA VAL A 152 -1.49 7.36 -10.20
C VAL A 152 -2.62 7.21 -9.18
N ILE A 153 -2.36 6.46 -8.12
CA ILE A 153 -3.22 6.42 -6.94
C ILE A 153 -2.62 7.36 -5.91
N ASN A 154 -3.33 8.42 -5.57
CA ASN A 154 -2.97 9.33 -4.48
C ASN A 154 -3.66 8.84 -3.21
N VAL A 155 -2.89 8.43 -2.22
CA VAL A 155 -3.41 7.86 -0.97
C VAL A 155 -3.15 8.83 0.18
N VAL A 156 -4.22 9.22 0.86
CA VAL A 156 -4.18 9.96 2.13
C VAL A 156 -4.52 9.00 3.26
N PRO A 157 -3.54 8.58 4.07
CA PRO A 157 -3.77 7.64 5.14
C PRO A 157 -4.35 8.32 6.39
N PHE A 158 -5.17 7.58 7.12
CA PHE A 158 -5.59 7.88 8.49
C PHE A 158 -4.94 6.86 9.41
N LEU A 159 -4.04 7.28 10.25
CA LEU A 159 -3.34 6.39 11.18
C LEU A 159 -4.30 5.72 12.17
N ASN A 160 -5.39 6.40 12.49
CA ASN A 160 -6.48 5.89 13.32
C ASN A 160 -7.83 6.25 12.68
N ALA A 161 -8.63 5.25 12.35
CA ALA A 161 -9.98 5.42 11.81
C ALA A 161 -11.01 4.78 12.75
N SER A 162 -11.39 3.54 12.53
CA SER A 162 -12.38 2.87 13.36
C SER A 162 -11.96 2.65 14.82
N ASN A 163 -10.65 2.65 15.11
CA ASN A 163 -10.17 2.59 16.48
C ASN A 163 -10.58 3.83 17.30
N VAL A 164 -10.52 5.02 16.71
CA VAL A 164 -11.00 6.26 17.38
C VAL A 164 -12.49 6.19 17.64
N HIS A 165 -13.24 5.70 16.65
CA HIS A 165 -14.68 5.53 16.79
C HIS A 165 -15.03 4.52 17.90
N ARG A 166 -14.32 3.38 17.94
CA ARG A 166 -14.47 2.39 19.00
C ARG A 166 -14.09 2.95 20.38
N TRP A 167 -12.96 3.63 20.48
CA TRP A 167 -12.52 4.26 21.73
C TRP A 167 -13.56 5.26 22.25
N LEU A 168 -14.07 6.11 21.37
CA LEU A 168 -15.11 7.08 21.72
C LEU A 168 -16.40 6.38 22.17
N SER A 169 -16.78 5.28 21.53
CA SER A 169 -17.94 4.46 21.88
C SER A 169 -17.82 3.89 23.30
N VAL A 170 -16.66 3.38 23.67
CA VAL A 170 -16.39 2.88 25.02
C VAL A 170 -16.41 4.03 26.04
N LEU A 171 -15.78 5.16 25.70
CA LEU A 171 -15.74 6.34 26.59
C LEU A 171 -17.14 6.90 26.88
N LEU A 172 -18.03 6.90 25.89
CA LEU A 172 -19.39 7.44 26.03
C LEU A 172 -20.40 6.43 26.59
N SER A 173 -20.09 5.15 26.64
CA SER A 173 -20.96 4.13 27.22
C SER A 173 -21.10 4.25 28.75
N GLY A 174 -20.08 4.80 29.42
CA GLY A 174 -19.99 4.84 30.88
C GLY A 174 -19.71 3.49 31.55
N GLU A 175 -19.62 2.41 30.78
CA GLU A 175 -19.32 1.05 31.26
C GLU A 175 -18.01 0.56 30.66
N GLU A 176 -17.10 0.04 31.49
CA GLU A 176 -15.82 -0.48 31.05
C GLU A 176 -15.98 -1.64 30.05
N GLY A 177 -15.33 -1.54 28.88
CA GLY A 177 -15.33 -2.57 27.85
C GLY A 177 -16.61 -2.66 27.00
N LYS A 178 -17.65 -1.89 27.27
CA LYS A 178 -18.89 -1.87 26.48
C LYS A 178 -18.84 -0.76 25.44
N SER A 179 -19.26 -1.06 24.23
CA SER A 179 -19.36 -0.09 23.13
C SER A 179 -20.80 0.39 22.97
N ASP A 180 -20.97 1.69 22.82
CA ASP A 180 -22.27 2.32 22.58
C ASP A 180 -22.24 3.18 21.30
N TYR A 181 -22.36 2.53 20.16
CA TYR A 181 -22.36 3.19 18.86
C TYR A 181 -23.63 3.99 18.59
N GLU A 182 -24.78 3.59 19.18
CA GLU A 182 -26.05 4.29 19.00
C GLU A 182 -26.02 5.66 19.68
N ASN A 183 -25.40 5.76 20.86
CA ASN A 183 -25.22 7.02 21.56
C ASN A 183 -24.31 7.97 20.78
N ILE A 184 -23.22 7.46 20.17
CA ILE A 184 -22.38 8.28 19.29
C ILE A 184 -23.21 8.84 18.12
N GLN A 185 -23.94 7.96 17.43
CA GLN A 185 -24.71 8.34 16.26
C GLN A 185 -25.80 9.36 16.63
N SER A 186 -26.55 9.12 17.70
CA SER A 186 -27.59 10.02 18.18
C SER A 186 -27.04 11.37 18.66
N SER A 187 -25.86 11.35 19.27
CA SER A 187 -25.15 12.56 19.71
C SER A 187 -24.61 13.36 18.52
N ALA A 188 -24.11 12.70 17.48
CA ALA A 188 -23.68 13.35 16.25
C ALA A 188 -24.86 14.00 15.50
N GLN A 189 -26.00 13.32 15.41
CA GLN A 189 -27.22 13.84 14.78
C GLN A 189 -27.82 15.05 15.53
N ARG A 190 -27.80 15.05 16.86
CA ARG A 190 -28.27 16.16 17.67
C ARG A 190 -27.45 17.44 17.54
N LYS A 191 -26.21 17.35 17.07
CA LYS A 191 -25.27 18.47 16.97
C LYS A 191 -25.18 19.09 15.58
N GLN A 192 -26.28 19.59 15.02
CA GLN A 192 -26.21 20.67 14.02
C GLN A 192 -25.43 21.91 14.53
N ARG A 193 -25.17 21.98 15.84
CA ARG A 193 -24.41 23.05 16.52
C ARG A 193 -22.88 22.96 16.39
N TRP A 194 -22.33 21.91 15.81
CA TRP A 194 -20.85 21.72 15.64
C TRP A 194 -20.24 22.45 14.44
N ARG A 195 -21.01 23.32 13.78
CA ARG A 195 -20.48 24.19 12.72
C ARG A 195 -19.33 25.12 13.17
N GLY A 196 -19.20 25.39 14.45
CA GLY A 196 -18.12 26.22 15.01
C GLY A 196 -16.79 25.50 15.21
N TRP A 197 -16.76 24.16 15.22
CA TRP A 197 -15.55 23.37 15.49
C TRP A 197 -14.74 23.02 14.23
N ARG A 198 -15.26 23.29 13.03
CA ARG A 198 -14.50 23.07 11.80
C ARG A 198 -13.24 23.93 11.70
N ASN A 199 -13.15 25.02 12.46
CA ASN A 199 -11.97 25.89 12.46
C ASN A 199 -10.98 25.60 13.60
N GLY A 200 -11.30 24.70 14.53
CA GLY A 200 -10.45 24.37 15.69
C GLY A 200 -9.48 23.19 15.48
N PHE A 201 -9.64 22.41 14.41
CA PHE A 201 -8.73 21.35 13.99
C PHE A 201 -8.04 21.65 12.65
N ALA A 202 -7.92 22.90 12.27
CA ALA A 202 -6.85 23.29 11.38
C ALA A 202 -5.57 22.99 12.14
N LEU A 203 -4.89 21.91 11.78
CA LEU A 203 -3.52 21.65 12.19
C LEU A 203 -2.75 22.91 11.86
N SER A 204 -2.46 23.72 12.89
CA SER A 204 -1.48 24.76 12.79
C SER A 204 -0.15 24.06 12.56
N GLY A 205 0.19 23.87 11.28
CA GLY A 205 1.51 23.52 10.86
C GLY A 205 2.41 24.69 11.21
N GLY A 206 3.24 24.53 12.23
CA GLY A 206 4.49 25.25 12.42
C GLY A 206 5.59 24.45 11.79
#